data_feed8d133cff8703ebc22372d7181fb0
#
_entry.id   feed8d133cff8703ebc22372d7181fb0
#
_cell.length_a   1.000
_cell.length_b   1.000
_cell.length_c   1.000
_cell.angle_alpha   90.00
_cell.angle_beta   90.00
_cell.angle_gamma   90.00
#
_symmetry.space_group_name_H-M   'P 1'
#
loop_
_entity.id
_entity.type
_entity.pdbx_description
1 polymer ?
#
loop_
_entity_poly.entity_id
_entity_poly.type
_entity_poly.pdbx_seq_one_letter_code
_entity_poly.pdbx_strand_id
1 'polypeptide(L)'
;MDKNDAVMFDIDDTLISSRTGNVINQAYDIYKFVKSQGYKIIIITARPGFDKNIKFTEEQLAFHNITYDALVFTPPENKGSFKRNSRYNFILSVGDMDTDLTDSVYNVKISM
;
A
#
# COMPACT_ATOMS: atom_id res chain seq x y z
N MET A 1 -4.84 -16.12 -12.66
CA MET A 1 -5.01 -14.90 -11.81
C MET A 1 -6.33 -14.25 -12.13
N ASP A 2 -7.10 -13.92 -11.09
CA ASP A 2 -8.35 -13.17 -11.23
C ASP A 2 -8.00 -11.69 -11.47
N LYS A 3 -8.78 -11.00 -12.29
CA LYS A 3 -8.57 -9.57 -12.59
C LYS A 3 -8.66 -8.67 -11.35
N ASN A 4 -9.32 -9.14 -10.29
CA ASN A 4 -9.44 -8.39 -9.04
C ASN A 4 -8.42 -8.81 -7.98
N ASP A 5 -7.49 -9.70 -8.32
CA ASP A 5 -6.42 -10.06 -7.41
C ASP A 5 -5.52 -8.87 -7.18
N ALA A 6 -5.32 -8.52 -5.94
CA ALA A 6 -4.66 -7.29 -5.54
C ALA A 6 -3.62 -7.53 -4.46
N VAL A 7 -2.65 -6.61 -4.42
CA VAL A 7 -1.66 -6.53 -3.34
C VAL A 7 -1.81 -5.16 -2.70
N MET A 8 -1.91 -5.15 -1.38
CA MET A 8 -2.01 -3.92 -0.60
C MET A 8 -0.64 -3.49 -0.13
N PHE A 9 -0.36 -2.19 -0.23
CA PHE A 9 0.83 -1.58 0.35
C PHE A 9 0.45 -0.40 1.23
N ASP A 10 1.07 -0.33 2.41
CA ASP A 10 1.12 0.88 3.21
C ASP A 10 2.24 1.78 2.68
N ILE A 11 2.25 3.07 3.04
CA ILE A 11 3.27 4.01 2.59
C ILE A 11 4.35 4.21 3.65
N ASP A 12 3.99 4.88 4.76
CA ASP A 12 4.98 5.32 5.73
C ASP A 12 5.64 4.13 6.44
N ASP A 13 6.97 4.11 6.38
CA ASP A 13 7.82 3.06 6.94
C ASP A 13 7.55 1.67 6.33
N THR A 14 6.96 1.66 5.16
CA THR A 14 6.76 0.47 4.32
C THR A 14 7.39 0.71 2.95
N LEU A 15 6.72 1.46 2.07
CA LEU A 15 7.28 1.84 0.77
C LEU A 15 8.27 2.98 0.88
N ILE A 16 8.01 3.93 1.78
CA ILE A 16 8.79 5.16 1.93
C ILE A 16 9.09 5.37 3.41
N SER A 17 10.36 5.65 3.71
CA SER A 17 10.77 5.98 5.08
C SER A 17 10.17 7.33 5.49
N SER A 18 9.45 7.36 6.59
CA SER A 18 8.89 8.59 7.13
C SER A 18 10.00 9.55 7.61
N ARG A 19 11.19 9.01 7.89
CA ARG A 19 12.32 9.78 8.39
C ARG A 19 13.14 10.40 7.27
N THR A 20 13.33 9.69 6.16
CA THR A 20 14.23 10.13 5.08
C THR A 20 13.52 10.52 3.80
N GLY A 21 12.30 10.03 3.57
CA GLY A 21 11.59 10.21 2.31
C GLY A 21 12.09 9.30 1.20
N ASN A 22 13.05 8.42 1.46
CA ASN A 22 13.56 7.47 0.48
C ASN A 22 12.73 6.19 0.47
N VAL A 23 12.75 5.47 -0.65
CA VAL A 23 12.08 4.16 -0.72
C VAL A 23 12.76 3.16 0.21
N ILE A 24 11.97 2.25 0.75
CA ILE A 24 12.46 1.12 1.54
C ILE A 24 12.56 -0.06 0.58
N ASN A 25 13.79 -0.49 0.31
CA ASN A 25 14.07 -1.44 -0.77
C ASN A 25 13.28 -2.74 -0.66
N GLN A 26 13.11 -3.29 0.54
CA GLN A 26 12.38 -4.54 0.72
C GLN A 26 10.96 -4.46 0.15
N ALA A 27 10.21 -3.44 0.54
CA ALA A 27 8.84 -3.27 0.05
C ALA A 27 8.81 -2.83 -1.41
N TYR A 28 9.75 -1.99 -1.82
CA TYR A 28 9.81 -1.49 -3.18
C TYR A 28 10.09 -2.63 -4.18
N ASP A 29 10.96 -3.58 -3.80
CA ASP A 29 11.24 -4.75 -4.64
C ASP A 29 10.00 -5.64 -4.77
N ILE A 30 9.26 -5.84 -3.67
CA ILE A 30 8.00 -6.58 -3.71
C ILE A 30 7.00 -5.88 -4.64
N TYR A 31 6.89 -4.54 -4.51
CA TYR A 31 6.01 -3.74 -5.36
C TYR A 31 6.33 -3.96 -6.84
N LYS A 32 7.61 -3.83 -7.22
CA LYS A 32 8.01 -4.00 -8.62
C LYS A 32 7.68 -5.39 -9.13
N PHE A 33 7.92 -6.41 -8.30
CA PHE A 33 7.65 -7.78 -8.68
C PHE A 33 6.16 -8.04 -8.91
N VAL A 34 5.30 -7.72 -7.93
CA VAL A 34 3.88 -8.00 -8.04
C VAL A 34 3.22 -7.18 -9.15
N LYS A 35 3.70 -5.95 -9.36
CA LYS A 35 3.23 -5.15 -10.48
C LYS A 35 3.57 -5.81 -11.82
N SER A 36 4.77 -6.33 -11.96
CA SER A 36 5.19 -7.01 -13.19
C SER A 36 4.37 -8.28 -13.46
N GLN A 37 3.80 -8.89 -12.42
CA GLN A 37 2.96 -10.08 -12.53
C GLN A 37 1.49 -9.76 -12.86
N GLY A 38 1.13 -8.48 -12.91
CA GLY A 38 -0.22 -8.08 -13.28
C GLY A 38 -1.20 -7.90 -12.12
N TYR A 39 -0.74 -7.98 -10.87
CA TYR A 39 -1.63 -7.73 -9.72
C TYR A 39 -2.05 -6.27 -9.67
N LYS A 40 -3.29 -6.03 -9.22
CA LYS A 40 -3.72 -4.67 -8.90
C LYS A 40 -2.93 -4.18 -7.68
N ILE A 41 -2.52 -2.92 -7.73
CA ILE A 41 -1.76 -2.29 -6.64
C ILE A 41 -2.70 -1.34 -5.91
N ILE A 42 -2.97 -1.63 -4.65
CA ILE A 42 -3.88 -0.84 -3.83
C ILE A 42 -3.07 -0.29 -2.66
N ILE A 43 -2.90 1.02 -2.64
CA ILE A 43 -2.17 1.69 -1.55
C ILE A 43 -3.19 2.20 -0.55
N ILE A 44 -3.04 1.80 0.71
CA ILE A 44 -3.93 2.20 1.80
C ILE A 44 -3.07 2.85 2.87
N THR A 45 -3.29 4.14 3.10
CA THR A 45 -2.48 4.93 4.02
C THR A 45 -3.32 5.56 5.13
N ALA A 46 -2.71 5.66 6.32
CA ALA A 46 -3.31 6.35 7.45
C ALA A 46 -3.03 7.86 7.44
N ARG A 47 -2.36 8.36 6.41
CA ARG A 47 -2.17 9.82 6.26
C ARG A 47 -3.53 10.50 6.22
N PRO A 48 -3.67 11.72 6.81
CA PRO A 48 -4.94 12.45 6.71
C PRO A 48 -5.34 12.71 5.25
N GLY A 49 -6.63 12.53 4.95
CA GLY A 49 -7.15 12.55 3.57
C GLY A 49 -7.65 13.90 3.09
N PHE A 50 -7.10 15.01 3.55
CA PHE A 50 -7.50 16.32 3.02
C PHE A 50 -6.64 16.69 1.79
N ASP A 51 -7.15 17.59 0.97
CA ASP A 51 -6.63 17.85 -0.38
C ASP A 51 -5.13 18.09 -0.46
N LYS A 52 -4.58 18.86 0.46
CA LYS A 52 -3.15 19.16 0.47
C LYS A 52 -2.30 17.92 0.66
N ASN A 53 -2.73 17.04 1.56
CA ASN A 53 -2.01 15.78 1.83
C ASN A 53 -2.16 14.78 0.68
N ILE A 54 -3.34 14.73 0.07
CA ILE A 54 -3.57 13.86 -1.08
C ILE A 54 -2.61 14.25 -2.20
N LYS A 55 -2.55 15.54 -2.52
CA LYS A 55 -1.66 16.03 -3.58
C LYS A 55 -0.20 15.74 -3.28
N PHE A 56 0.24 16.02 -2.05
CA PHE A 56 1.62 15.73 -1.65
C PHE A 56 1.94 14.24 -1.79
N THR A 57 1.03 13.38 -1.35
CA THR A 57 1.20 11.93 -1.40
C THR A 57 1.29 11.45 -2.85
N GLU A 58 0.41 11.92 -3.72
CA GLU A 58 0.45 11.57 -5.14
C GLU A 58 1.76 11.98 -5.78
N GLU A 59 2.23 13.20 -5.49
CA GLU A 59 3.49 13.70 -6.03
C GLU A 59 4.69 12.90 -5.51
N GLN A 60 4.68 12.52 -4.23
CA GLN A 60 5.76 11.73 -3.64
C GLN A 60 5.84 10.34 -4.27
N LEU A 61 4.69 9.68 -4.44
CA LEU A 61 4.64 8.37 -5.09
C LEU A 61 5.12 8.45 -6.53
N ALA A 62 4.70 9.48 -7.26
CA ALA A 62 5.13 9.69 -8.64
C ALA A 62 6.64 9.94 -8.73
N PHE A 63 7.20 10.68 -7.78
CA PHE A 63 8.64 10.94 -7.73
C PHE A 63 9.45 9.63 -7.65
N HIS A 64 8.92 8.64 -6.94
CA HIS A 64 9.57 7.33 -6.79
C HIS A 64 9.13 6.32 -7.84
N ASN A 65 8.41 6.77 -8.87
CA ASN A 65 7.90 5.90 -9.95
C ASN A 65 6.95 4.80 -9.44
N ILE A 66 6.22 5.08 -8.38
CA ILE A 66 5.22 4.16 -7.84
C ILE A 66 3.86 4.51 -8.43
N THR A 67 3.30 3.60 -9.20
CA THR A 67 1.95 3.73 -9.77
C THR A 67 1.03 2.72 -9.11
N TYR A 68 -0.27 2.99 -9.14
CA TYR A 68 -1.24 2.19 -8.40
C TYR A 68 -2.60 2.25 -9.10
N ASP A 69 -3.45 1.30 -8.74
CA ASP A 69 -4.83 1.26 -9.27
C ASP A 69 -5.78 2.00 -8.33
N ALA A 70 -5.47 2.09 -7.04
CA ALA A 70 -6.22 2.88 -6.09
C ALA A 70 -5.32 3.38 -4.97
N LEU A 71 -5.61 4.59 -4.47
CA LEU A 71 -4.94 5.21 -3.33
C LEU A 71 -6.03 5.59 -2.33
N VAL A 72 -5.98 4.99 -1.15
CA VAL A 72 -7.04 5.10 -0.14
C VAL A 72 -6.46 5.71 1.13
N PHE A 73 -7.13 6.75 1.62
CA PHE A 73 -6.78 7.41 2.88
C PHE A 73 -7.81 7.00 3.93
N THR A 74 -7.36 6.31 4.97
CA THR A 74 -8.25 5.83 6.01
C THR A 74 -7.49 5.59 7.32
N PRO A 75 -8.13 5.78 8.50
CA PRO A 75 -7.46 5.48 9.76
C PRO A 75 -6.97 4.03 9.83
N PRO A 76 -5.91 3.76 10.59
CA PRO A 76 -5.32 2.41 10.65
C PRO A 76 -6.33 1.32 11.01
N GLU A 77 -7.22 1.58 11.95
CA GLU A 77 -8.23 0.63 12.42
C GLU A 77 -9.27 0.29 11.36
N ASN A 78 -9.36 1.10 10.30
CA ASN A 78 -10.35 0.88 9.22
C ASN A 78 -9.74 0.23 7.98
N LYS A 79 -8.44 -0.04 7.97
CA LYS A 79 -7.79 -0.63 6.79
C LYS A 79 -8.38 -2.02 6.46
N GLY A 80 -8.56 -2.87 7.47
CA GLY A 80 -9.17 -4.19 7.27
C GLY A 80 -10.61 -4.09 6.75
N SER A 81 -11.38 -3.18 7.33
CA SER A 81 -12.78 -2.97 6.90
C SER A 81 -12.84 -2.54 5.43
N PHE A 82 -11.95 -1.66 4.99
CA PHE A 82 -11.90 -1.28 3.59
C PHE A 82 -11.67 -2.51 2.71
N LYS A 83 -10.70 -3.35 3.06
CA LYS A 83 -10.38 -4.55 2.27
C LYS A 83 -11.57 -5.48 2.17
N ARG A 84 -12.26 -5.74 3.30
CA ARG A 84 -13.42 -6.64 3.33
C ARG A 84 -14.58 -6.13 2.50
N ASN A 85 -14.74 -4.81 2.42
CA ASN A 85 -15.87 -4.19 1.71
C ASN A 85 -15.58 -3.81 0.27
N SER A 86 -14.34 -4.03 -0.20
CA SER A 86 -13.95 -3.72 -1.56
C SER A 86 -14.25 -4.89 -2.49
N ARG A 87 -14.15 -4.62 -3.79
CA ARG A 87 -14.28 -5.67 -4.82
C ARG A 87 -12.97 -6.45 -5.03
N TYR A 88 -11.89 -6.00 -4.41
CA TYR A 88 -10.58 -6.61 -4.63
C TYR A 88 -10.41 -7.86 -3.80
N ASN A 89 -9.68 -8.83 -4.35
CA ASN A 89 -9.28 -10.03 -3.66
C ASN A 89 -7.83 -9.87 -3.22
N PHE A 90 -7.62 -9.54 -1.94
CA PHE A 90 -6.28 -9.24 -1.43
C PHE A 90 -5.48 -10.51 -1.19
N ILE A 91 -4.58 -10.80 -2.11
CA ILE A 91 -3.68 -11.96 -2.03
C ILE A 91 -2.56 -11.69 -1.01
N LEU A 92 -2.05 -10.45 -0.97
CA LEU A 92 -0.91 -10.07 -0.14
C LEU A 92 -1.15 -8.69 0.44
N SER A 93 -0.78 -8.49 1.69
CA SER A 93 -0.68 -7.19 2.32
C SER A 93 0.75 -6.95 2.79
N VAL A 94 1.30 -5.77 2.51
CA VAL A 94 2.66 -5.38 2.86
C VAL A 94 2.59 -4.12 3.69
N GLY A 95 3.09 -4.18 4.92
CA GLY A 95 3.03 -3.04 5.83
C GLY A 95 3.95 -3.21 7.02
N ASP A 96 4.10 -2.14 7.81
CA ASP A 96 4.94 -2.17 9.02
C ASP A 96 4.13 -2.37 10.30
N MET A 97 2.81 -2.27 10.23
CA MET A 97 1.93 -2.39 11.39
C MET A 97 0.94 -3.54 11.21
N ASP A 98 0.51 -4.13 12.32
CA ASP A 98 -0.43 -5.26 12.27
C ASP A 98 -1.76 -4.90 11.60
N THR A 99 -2.20 -3.65 11.74
CA THR A 99 -3.42 -3.17 11.09
C THR A 99 -3.32 -3.19 9.56
N ASP A 100 -2.12 -3.19 9.01
CA ASP A 100 -1.90 -3.30 7.56
C ASP A 100 -2.08 -4.73 7.06
N LEU A 101 -1.90 -5.72 7.92
CA LEU A 101 -1.64 -7.11 7.52
C LEU A 101 -2.89 -7.99 7.57
N THR A 102 -4.03 -7.48 8.02
CA THR A 102 -5.27 -8.24 8.12
C THR A 102 -5.96 -8.40 6.78
N ASP A 103 -6.89 -9.33 6.71
CA ASP A 103 -7.84 -9.46 5.59
C ASP A 103 -7.18 -9.70 4.23
N SER A 104 -6.10 -10.47 4.23
CA SER A 104 -5.41 -10.91 3.03
C SER A 104 -4.98 -12.37 3.20
N VAL A 105 -4.71 -13.05 2.09
CA VAL A 105 -4.27 -14.46 2.12
C VAL A 105 -2.89 -14.57 2.76
N TYR A 106 -1.98 -13.70 2.34
CA TYR A 106 -0.61 -13.65 2.86
C TYR A 106 -0.27 -12.24 3.33
N ASN A 107 0.74 -12.11 4.17
CA ASN A 107 1.21 -10.80 4.60
C ASN A 107 2.73 -10.79 4.75
N VAL A 108 3.31 -9.59 4.57
CA VAL A 108 4.73 -9.34 4.80
C VAL A 108 4.84 -8.12 5.70
N LYS A 109 5.46 -8.29 6.87
CA LYS A 109 5.69 -7.19 7.79
C LYS A 109 7.07 -6.61 7.51
N ILE A 110 7.12 -5.32 7.19
CA ILE A 110 8.36 -4.60 6.93
C ILE A 110 8.93 -4.13 8.26
N SER A 111 10.20 -4.43 8.49
CA SER A 111 10.94 -3.96 9.66
C SER A 111 12.08 -3.06 9.22
N MET A 112 12.24 -1.96 9.92
CA MET A 112 13.34 -1.02 9.69
C MET A 112 14.38 -1.09 10.79
#